data_273d057789dfcadf0de5f39842cdea56
#
_entry.id   273d057789dfcadf0de5f39842cdea56
#
_cell.length_a   1.000
_cell.length_b   1.000
_cell.length_c   1.000
_cell.angle_alpha   90.00
_cell.angle_beta   90.00
_cell.angle_gamma   90.00
#
_symmetry.space_group_name_H-M   'P 1'
#
loop_
_entity.id
_entity.type
_entity.pdbx_description
1 polymer ?
#
loop_
_entity_poly.entity_id
_entity_poly.type
_entity_poly.pdbx_seq_one_letter_code
_entity_poly.pdbx_strand_id
1 'polypeptide(L)'
;MQKVFRYLFLSVLVVFLTGCSFTKKASENGVSGNNDVDVKIKGGTYVLPNDESSDSKYLALNVEIKNKSDKKLRLSEGDITLYNSDDEKIKPLNVYDSNDKFKTMSFEQVSKNKSISGYVVFEVDPKEKYELHYSPLYTDIDAKEKEDVTIKVDAAKYPDNVEKIEELAKQYVDQVFLNGADSANAGNVSNNNPNSATVTPLADKKEDKKKKDKDADKGDEFVLGGDLAKAKSDFTKSFTTEFGEEFTYYKPSEAELRTFVDAYAKANAKRAKISYQVKSFFPESAIVYVRPETIGLENIWTYDLISKFADEHKADYSNYNDAYSAAEKYILEQAPSQFDSIPLVTSKYMENEGYELKLVKKNGKWVVDTSDSIGYKSLVRAFSGNSY
;
A
#
# COMPACT_ATOMS: atom_id res chain seq x y z
N MET A 1 -27.05 42.17 80.63
CA MET A 1 -26.26 41.20 79.91
C MET A 1 -27.20 40.35 79.10
N GLN A 2 -27.45 40.57 77.89
CA GLN A 2 -27.91 39.62 76.88
C GLN A 2 -28.01 40.34 75.54
N LYS A 3 -27.21 39.92 74.62
CA LYS A 3 -27.10 40.47 73.26
C LYS A 3 -28.17 39.82 72.43
N VAL A 4 -29.04 40.58 71.81
CA VAL A 4 -29.99 40.15 70.81
C VAL A 4 -29.42 40.49 69.45
N PHE A 5 -29.06 39.45 68.68
CA PHE A 5 -28.63 39.55 67.30
C PHE A 5 -29.86 39.73 66.41
N ARG A 6 -29.93 40.85 65.68
CA ARG A 6 -30.90 41.02 64.59
C ARG A 6 -30.26 40.55 63.30
N TYR A 7 -30.83 39.52 62.69
CA TYR A 7 -30.51 39.10 61.33
C TYR A 7 -31.22 40.01 60.32
N LEU A 8 -30.39 40.73 59.56
CA LEU A 8 -30.87 41.47 58.40
C LEU A 8 -30.80 40.54 57.19
N PHE A 9 -31.93 40.05 56.67
CA PHE A 9 -32.01 39.30 55.43
C PHE A 9 -31.90 40.29 54.25
N LEU A 10 -30.72 40.29 53.60
CA LEU A 10 -30.53 40.96 52.33
C LEU A 10 -30.80 39.95 51.24
N SER A 11 -31.97 39.97 50.62
CA SER A 11 -32.34 39.16 49.48
C SER A 11 -31.69 39.71 48.24
N VAL A 12 -30.55 39.12 47.80
CA VAL A 12 -29.94 39.36 46.50
C VAL A 12 -30.71 38.55 45.47
N LEU A 13 -31.50 39.24 44.64
CA LEU A 13 -32.15 38.68 43.48
C LEU A 13 -31.10 38.46 42.39
N VAL A 14 -30.55 37.23 42.27
CA VAL A 14 -29.67 36.85 41.18
C VAL A 14 -30.58 36.47 40.00
N VAL A 15 -30.69 37.38 39.04
CA VAL A 15 -31.29 37.11 37.75
C VAL A 15 -30.31 36.23 36.98
N PHE A 16 -30.56 34.92 36.96
CA PHE A 16 -29.89 34.04 36.00
C PHE A 16 -30.42 34.33 34.61
N LEU A 17 -29.65 35.13 33.84
CA LEU A 17 -29.75 35.13 32.40
C LEU A 17 -29.25 33.78 31.92
N THR A 18 -30.13 32.77 31.84
CA THR A 18 -29.88 31.55 31.10
C THR A 18 -29.88 31.93 29.64
N GLY A 19 -28.74 32.35 29.13
CA GLY A 19 -28.47 32.30 27.69
C GLY A 19 -28.47 30.83 27.30
N CYS A 20 -29.55 30.36 26.68
CA CYS A 20 -29.56 29.12 25.96
C CYS A 20 -28.64 29.24 24.76
N SER A 21 -27.34 29.09 24.96
CA SER A 21 -26.47 28.64 23.91
C SER A 21 -26.74 27.15 23.73
N PHE A 22 -27.58 26.80 22.77
CA PHE A 22 -27.70 25.43 22.28
C PHE A 22 -26.44 25.07 21.52
N THR A 23 -25.35 24.90 22.22
CA THR A 23 -24.21 24.14 21.67
C THR A 23 -24.66 22.68 21.66
N LYS A 24 -25.16 22.21 20.52
CA LYS A 24 -25.34 20.78 20.32
C LYS A 24 -23.95 20.13 20.53
N LYS A 25 -23.82 19.31 21.56
CA LYS A 25 -22.63 18.51 21.79
C LYS A 25 -22.37 17.65 20.54
N ALA A 26 -21.17 17.73 19.98
CA ALA A 26 -20.74 16.84 18.92
C ALA A 26 -21.02 15.37 19.30
N SER A 27 -21.56 14.60 18.35
CA SER A 27 -21.91 13.20 18.58
C SER A 27 -20.66 12.33 18.71
N GLU A 28 -20.57 11.52 19.73
CA GLU A 28 -19.49 10.54 19.94
C GLU A 28 -19.73 9.21 19.19
N ASN A 29 -20.94 8.98 18.67
CA ASN A 29 -21.35 7.73 18.05
C ASN A 29 -21.21 7.71 16.51
N GLY A 30 -20.48 8.67 15.93
CA GLY A 30 -20.30 8.76 14.48
C GLY A 30 -21.56 9.10 13.67
N VAL A 31 -22.66 9.48 14.34
CA VAL A 31 -23.92 9.90 13.71
C VAL A 31 -24.40 11.19 14.36
N SER A 32 -24.69 12.19 13.54
CA SER A 32 -25.28 13.46 13.97
C SER A 32 -26.24 13.98 12.89
N GLY A 33 -27.10 14.92 13.22
CA GLY A 33 -28.01 15.49 12.22
C GLY A 33 -28.76 16.68 12.75
N ASN A 34 -29.39 17.39 11.83
CA ASN A 34 -30.36 18.45 12.07
C ASN A 34 -31.71 18.09 11.44
N ASN A 35 -32.61 19.05 11.27
CA ASN A 35 -33.93 18.79 10.71
C ASN A 35 -33.89 18.38 9.22
N ASP A 36 -32.83 18.76 8.50
CA ASP A 36 -32.73 18.58 7.04
C ASP A 36 -31.84 17.43 6.62
N VAL A 37 -30.85 17.06 7.46
CA VAL A 37 -29.86 16.02 7.10
C VAL A 37 -29.50 15.15 8.29
N ASP A 38 -29.16 13.89 8.01
CA ASP A 38 -28.36 13.05 8.90
C ASP A 38 -26.99 12.84 8.26
N VAL A 39 -25.92 13.00 9.04
CA VAL A 39 -24.53 12.74 8.65
C VAL A 39 -24.01 11.61 9.49
N LYS A 40 -23.37 10.64 8.85
CA LYS A 40 -22.82 9.45 9.52
C LYS A 40 -21.43 9.16 8.99
N ILE A 41 -20.48 8.92 9.88
CA ILE A 41 -19.20 8.29 9.56
C ILE A 41 -19.40 6.77 9.64
N LYS A 42 -19.33 6.09 8.49
CA LYS A 42 -19.52 4.63 8.37
C LYS A 42 -18.25 3.85 8.74
N GLY A 43 -17.11 4.52 8.73
CA GLY A 43 -15.80 3.99 9.00
C GLY A 43 -14.72 4.90 8.44
N GLY A 44 -13.48 4.48 8.57
CA GLY A 44 -12.33 5.21 8.03
C GLY A 44 -11.08 4.36 8.10
N THR A 45 -10.05 4.80 7.40
CA THR A 45 -8.73 4.18 7.37
C THR A 45 -7.70 5.21 6.90
N TYR A 46 -6.45 5.00 7.26
CA TYR A 46 -5.37 5.77 6.65
C TYR A 46 -5.13 5.31 5.22
N VAL A 47 -4.82 6.26 4.37
CA VAL A 47 -4.46 6.08 2.95
C VAL A 47 -3.19 6.87 2.64
N LEU A 48 -2.55 6.56 1.53
CA LEU A 48 -1.49 7.37 0.94
C LEU A 48 -1.86 7.67 -0.52
N PRO A 49 -2.31 8.89 -0.83
CA PRO A 49 -2.60 9.29 -2.21
C PRO A 49 -1.32 9.37 -3.05
N ASN A 50 -1.44 9.19 -4.38
CA ASN A 50 -0.30 9.10 -5.30
C ASN A 50 0.63 10.32 -5.31
N ASP A 51 0.07 11.51 -5.13
CA ASP A 51 0.78 12.79 -5.28
C ASP A 51 1.12 13.44 -3.95
N GLU A 52 0.95 12.70 -2.85
CA GLU A 52 1.14 13.21 -1.50
C GLU A 52 2.41 12.64 -0.84
N SER A 53 2.91 13.36 0.16
CA SER A 53 4.11 12.97 0.88
C SER A 53 3.87 11.76 1.78
N SER A 54 4.77 10.78 1.76
CA SER A 54 4.76 9.64 2.69
C SER A 54 5.04 10.03 4.15
N ASP A 55 5.55 11.25 4.38
CA ASP A 55 5.86 11.76 5.74
C ASP A 55 4.60 12.29 6.45
N SER A 56 3.55 12.59 5.69
CA SER A 56 2.25 13.03 6.22
C SER A 56 1.30 11.85 6.41
N LYS A 57 0.25 12.03 7.20
CA LYS A 57 -0.78 11.03 7.43
C LYS A 57 -2.13 11.51 6.91
N TYR A 58 -2.78 10.67 6.12
CA TYR A 58 -4.02 10.98 5.41
C TYR A 58 -5.13 10.06 5.87
N LEU A 59 -6.11 10.61 6.58
CA LEU A 59 -7.27 9.89 7.08
C LEU A 59 -8.42 9.98 6.07
N ALA A 60 -8.83 8.86 5.54
CA ALA A 60 -10.02 8.70 4.69
C ALA A 60 -11.23 8.31 5.54
N LEU A 61 -12.22 9.18 5.65
CA LEU A 61 -13.47 8.95 6.33
C LEU A 61 -14.57 8.61 5.32
N ASN A 62 -15.21 7.45 5.47
CA ASN A 62 -16.38 7.08 4.68
C ASN A 62 -17.61 7.76 5.27
N VAL A 63 -18.04 8.87 4.66
CA VAL A 63 -19.15 9.70 5.14
C VAL A 63 -20.41 9.39 4.34
N GLU A 64 -21.52 9.22 5.04
CA GLU A 64 -22.85 9.13 4.45
C GLU A 64 -23.67 10.36 4.84
N ILE A 65 -24.29 11.01 3.86
CA ILE A 65 -25.20 12.14 4.03
C ILE A 65 -26.58 11.75 3.52
N LYS A 66 -27.59 11.78 4.40
CA LYS A 66 -28.99 11.51 4.07
C LYS A 66 -29.79 12.80 4.06
N ASN A 67 -30.42 13.11 2.95
CA ASN A 67 -31.34 14.24 2.84
C ASN A 67 -32.70 13.91 3.45
N LYS A 68 -33.09 14.60 4.50
CA LYS A 68 -34.42 14.51 5.14
C LYS A 68 -35.36 15.65 4.72
N SER A 69 -34.80 16.68 4.10
CA SER A 69 -35.58 17.84 3.70
C SER A 69 -36.56 17.53 2.56
N ASP A 70 -37.54 18.42 2.36
CA ASP A 70 -38.49 18.32 1.25
C ASP A 70 -37.90 18.78 -0.08
N LYS A 71 -36.72 19.41 -0.08
CA LYS A 71 -36.03 19.93 -1.26
C LYS A 71 -34.84 19.03 -1.60
N LYS A 72 -34.30 19.15 -2.83
CA LYS A 72 -33.02 18.56 -3.19
C LYS A 72 -31.92 19.25 -2.42
N LEU A 73 -31.02 18.45 -1.84
CA LEU A 73 -29.81 18.91 -1.17
C LEU A 73 -28.67 18.96 -2.19
N ARG A 74 -28.04 20.12 -2.34
CA ARG A 74 -26.83 20.25 -3.16
C ARG A 74 -25.61 20.11 -2.24
N LEU A 75 -24.71 19.22 -2.59
CA LEU A 75 -23.43 19.04 -1.89
C LEU A 75 -22.32 19.73 -2.66
N SER A 76 -21.41 20.34 -1.93
CA SER A 76 -20.20 20.97 -2.43
C SER A 76 -18.98 20.49 -1.63
N GLU A 77 -17.81 20.52 -2.22
CA GLU A 77 -16.57 20.06 -1.58
C GLU A 77 -16.28 20.78 -0.25
N GLY A 78 -16.57 22.07 -0.19
CA GLY A 78 -16.39 22.89 1.01
C GLY A 78 -17.37 22.64 2.15
N ASP A 79 -18.43 21.82 1.91
CA ASP A 79 -19.47 21.55 2.93
C ASP A 79 -19.00 20.61 4.02
N ILE A 80 -17.95 19.79 3.74
CA ILE A 80 -17.38 18.81 4.68
C ILE A 80 -15.96 19.22 5.01
N THR A 81 -15.70 19.49 6.28
CA THR A 81 -14.37 19.93 6.76
C THR A 81 -14.07 19.31 8.12
N LEU A 82 -12.78 19.23 8.46
CA LEU A 82 -12.36 18.93 9.82
C LEU A 82 -11.93 20.23 10.54
N TYR A 83 -12.06 20.25 11.85
CA TYR A 83 -11.46 21.22 12.74
C TYR A 83 -10.60 20.49 13.76
N ASN A 84 -9.40 21.00 14.03
CA ASN A 84 -8.52 20.50 15.08
C ASN A 84 -8.90 21.08 16.45
N SER A 85 -8.13 20.76 17.49
CA SER A 85 -8.34 21.27 18.86
C SER A 85 -8.16 22.79 19.01
N ASP A 86 -7.49 23.43 18.05
CA ASP A 86 -7.22 24.87 18.03
C ASP A 86 -8.23 25.64 17.17
N ASP A 87 -9.34 25.00 16.79
CA ASP A 87 -10.38 25.51 15.89
C ASP A 87 -9.87 25.86 14.47
N GLU A 88 -8.75 25.27 14.05
CA GLU A 88 -8.23 25.45 12.70
C GLU A 88 -8.95 24.53 11.71
N LYS A 89 -9.36 25.13 10.61
CA LYS A 89 -10.12 24.46 9.55
C LYS A 89 -9.21 23.69 8.60
N ILE A 90 -9.45 22.37 8.48
CA ILE A 90 -8.77 21.48 7.54
C ILE A 90 -9.73 21.14 6.40
N LYS A 91 -9.31 21.44 5.17
CA LYS A 91 -10.09 21.14 3.97
C LYS A 91 -9.83 19.72 3.49
N PRO A 92 -10.79 19.08 2.84
CA PRO A 92 -10.56 17.80 2.21
C PRO A 92 -9.56 17.90 1.05
N LEU A 93 -8.83 16.80 0.82
CA LEU A 93 -7.94 16.63 -0.31
C LEU A 93 -8.68 16.03 -1.50
N ASN A 94 -8.36 16.48 -2.69
CA ASN A 94 -8.78 15.86 -3.94
C ASN A 94 -7.92 14.62 -4.19
N VAL A 95 -8.52 13.44 -4.10
CA VAL A 95 -7.82 12.17 -4.20
C VAL A 95 -8.39 11.34 -5.34
N TYR A 96 -7.50 10.78 -6.14
CA TYR A 96 -7.82 9.90 -7.25
C TYR A 96 -7.18 8.52 -7.07
N ASP A 97 -7.99 7.45 -7.21
CA ASP A 97 -7.50 6.06 -7.26
C ASP A 97 -7.62 5.54 -8.70
N SER A 98 -6.51 5.15 -9.28
CA SER A 98 -6.44 4.62 -10.65
C SER A 98 -7.25 3.34 -10.88
N ASN A 99 -7.68 2.65 -9.81
CA ASN A 99 -8.45 1.41 -9.89
C ASN A 99 -9.96 1.61 -9.78
N ASP A 100 -10.46 2.84 -9.66
CA ASP A 100 -11.88 3.16 -9.45
C ASP A 100 -12.53 2.43 -8.25
N LYS A 101 -11.71 1.88 -7.34
CA LYS A 101 -12.17 1.12 -6.17
C LYS A 101 -12.41 2.00 -4.95
N PHE A 102 -11.62 3.03 -4.84
CA PHE A 102 -11.73 4.02 -3.79
C PHE A 102 -12.74 5.11 -4.20
N LYS A 103 -13.99 4.90 -3.80
CA LYS A 103 -15.07 5.85 -4.15
C LYS A 103 -15.02 7.07 -3.25
N THR A 104 -14.50 8.17 -3.76
CA THR A 104 -14.58 9.47 -3.11
C THR A 104 -16.01 10.00 -3.08
N MET A 105 -16.30 10.95 -2.18
CA MET A 105 -17.60 11.61 -2.09
C MET A 105 -17.89 12.32 -3.40
N SER A 106 -19.05 12.02 -4.01
CA SER A 106 -19.53 12.76 -5.17
C SER A 106 -20.30 14.01 -4.71
N PHE A 107 -19.91 15.17 -5.22
CA PHE A 107 -20.56 16.44 -4.88
C PHE A 107 -21.67 16.77 -5.88
N GLU A 108 -22.80 16.12 -5.67
CA GLU A 108 -23.98 16.21 -6.55
C GLU A 108 -25.24 16.51 -5.76
N GLN A 109 -26.39 16.50 -6.46
CA GLN A 109 -27.69 16.72 -5.83
C GLN A 109 -28.27 15.42 -5.25
N VAL A 110 -28.62 15.44 -3.98
CA VAL A 110 -29.27 14.34 -3.26
C VAL A 110 -30.76 14.60 -3.15
N SER A 111 -31.58 13.74 -3.76
CA SER A 111 -33.03 13.84 -3.71
C SER A 111 -33.58 13.58 -2.31
N LYS A 112 -34.83 14.04 -2.03
CA LYS A 112 -35.54 13.78 -0.76
C LYS A 112 -35.47 12.31 -0.36
N ASN A 113 -35.16 12.04 0.92
CA ASN A 113 -35.07 10.70 1.52
C ASN A 113 -34.01 9.77 0.86
N LYS A 114 -33.08 10.32 0.08
CA LYS A 114 -31.96 9.59 -0.48
C LYS A 114 -30.68 9.91 0.29
N SER A 115 -29.72 8.99 0.20
CA SER A 115 -28.39 9.15 0.77
C SER A 115 -27.33 9.10 -0.33
N ILE A 116 -26.21 9.75 -0.07
CA ILE A 116 -24.98 9.62 -0.79
C ILE A 116 -23.88 9.23 0.19
N SER A 117 -22.91 8.45 -0.25
CA SER A 117 -21.75 8.11 0.58
C SER A 117 -20.50 8.01 -0.24
N GLY A 118 -19.36 8.35 0.38
CA GLY A 118 -18.04 8.26 -0.22
C GLY A 118 -16.98 8.63 0.77
N TYR A 119 -15.72 8.42 0.38
CA TYR A 119 -14.57 8.81 1.17
C TYR A 119 -14.27 10.30 1.01
N VAL A 120 -13.97 10.94 2.12
CA VAL A 120 -13.40 12.29 2.20
C VAL A 120 -12.07 12.15 2.91
N VAL A 121 -10.99 12.66 2.32
CA VAL A 121 -9.62 12.47 2.80
C VAL A 121 -9.09 13.77 3.38
N PHE A 122 -8.44 13.69 4.52
CA PHE A 122 -7.84 14.83 5.22
C PHE A 122 -6.42 14.50 5.65
N GLU A 123 -5.53 15.47 5.56
CA GLU A 123 -4.23 15.41 6.24
C GLU A 123 -4.45 15.64 7.74
N VAL A 124 -3.93 14.75 8.58
CA VAL A 124 -4.18 14.76 10.03
C VAL A 124 -2.94 14.35 10.83
N ASP A 125 -2.84 14.81 12.09
CA ASP A 125 -1.99 14.15 13.08
C ASP A 125 -2.75 12.96 13.69
N PRO A 126 -2.23 11.73 13.64
CA PRO A 126 -2.87 10.54 14.19
C PRO A 126 -3.12 10.59 15.71
N LYS A 127 -2.43 11.49 16.42
CA LYS A 127 -2.54 11.63 17.87
C LYS A 127 -3.63 12.61 18.30
N GLU A 128 -4.17 13.37 17.37
CA GLU A 128 -5.14 14.41 17.64
C GLU A 128 -6.58 13.93 17.52
N LYS A 129 -7.48 14.77 18.04
CA LYS A 129 -8.92 14.63 17.91
C LYS A 129 -9.45 15.81 17.12
N TYR A 130 -10.41 15.50 16.28
CA TYR A 130 -10.99 16.45 15.34
C TYR A 130 -12.51 16.51 15.51
N GLU A 131 -13.11 17.53 14.93
CA GLU A 131 -14.54 17.62 14.70
C GLU A 131 -14.80 17.68 13.20
N LEU A 132 -15.56 16.70 12.65
CA LEU A 132 -16.07 16.78 11.29
C LEU A 132 -17.29 17.68 11.30
N HIS A 133 -17.25 18.75 10.52
CA HIS A 133 -18.35 19.67 10.31
C HIS A 133 -18.95 19.45 8.92
N TYR A 134 -20.26 19.36 8.88
CA TYR A 134 -21.03 19.46 7.66
C TYR A 134 -21.81 20.76 7.69
N SER A 135 -21.44 21.71 6.84
CA SER A 135 -21.96 23.09 6.77
C SER A 135 -22.39 23.40 5.34
N PRO A 136 -23.60 23.04 4.95
CA PRO A 136 -24.05 23.22 3.56
C PRO A 136 -24.19 24.71 3.21
N LEU A 137 -23.63 25.09 2.07
CA LEU A 137 -23.80 26.43 1.51
C LEU A 137 -25.24 26.61 1.00
N TYR A 138 -25.98 27.50 1.64
CA TYR A 138 -27.31 27.90 1.16
C TYR A 138 -27.18 29.04 0.17
N THR A 139 -27.67 28.81 -1.04
CA THR A 139 -27.71 29.86 -2.09
C THR A 139 -28.89 30.79 -1.97
N ASP A 140 -29.80 30.59 -1.01
CA ASP A 140 -30.98 31.41 -0.81
C ASP A 140 -30.69 32.48 0.25
N ILE A 141 -30.65 33.73 -0.17
CA ILE A 141 -30.32 34.93 0.68
C ILE A 141 -31.31 35.08 1.85
N ASP A 142 -32.52 34.55 1.71
CA ASP A 142 -33.56 34.58 2.74
C ASP A 142 -33.57 33.32 3.64
N ALA A 143 -32.70 32.37 3.40
CA ALA A 143 -32.61 31.15 4.21
C ALA A 143 -32.00 31.48 5.59
N LYS A 144 -32.77 31.21 6.65
CA LYS A 144 -32.18 31.24 8.01
C LYS A 144 -30.98 30.34 8.06
N GLU A 145 -29.90 30.87 8.63
CA GLU A 145 -28.66 30.10 8.91
C GLU A 145 -29.04 28.78 9.60
N LYS A 146 -28.71 27.66 8.98
CA LYS A 146 -29.03 26.35 9.53
C LYS A 146 -27.83 25.85 10.37
N GLU A 147 -28.17 25.18 11.44
CA GLU A 147 -27.15 24.63 12.33
C GLU A 147 -26.25 23.60 11.61
N ASP A 148 -24.95 23.76 11.79
CA ASP A 148 -23.96 22.78 11.37
C ASP A 148 -24.19 21.43 12.05
N VAL A 149 -23.83 20.38 11.34
CA VAL A 149 -23.82 19.02 11.88
C VAL A 149 -22.39 18.69 12.27
N THR A 150 -22.13 18.40 13.54
CA THR A 150 -20.79 18.14 14.06
C THR A 150 -20.67 16.72 14.59
N ILE A 151 -19.57 16.03 14.23
CA ILE A 151 -19.24 14.67 14.68
C ILE A 151 -17.80 14.65 15.16
N LYS A 152 -17.54 14.10 16.35
CA LYS A 152 -16.18 13.91 16.87
C LYS A 152 -15.45 12.80 16.12
N VAL A 153 -14.22 13.06 15.78
CA VAL A 153 -13.30 12.15 15.09
C VAL A 153 -12.03 11.98 15.94
N ASP A 154 -11.78 10.77 16.37
CA ASP A 154 -10.55 10.41 17.07
C ASP A 154 -9.66 9.69 16.06
N ALA A 155 -8.65 10.39 15.54
CA ALA A 155 -7.78 9.90 14.47
C ALA A 155 -7.04 8.60 14.85
N ALA A 156 -6.72 8.41 16.14
CA ALA A 156 -6.04 7.22 16.63
C ALA A 156 -6.89 5.94 16.56
N LYS A 157 -8.20 6.03 16.38
CA LYS A 157 -9.10 4.86 16.31
C LYS A 157 -9.15 4.18 14.95
N TYR A 158 -8.60 4.82 13.91
CA TYR A 158 -8.64 4.27 12.56
C TYR A 158 -7.38 3.47 12.25
N PRO A 159 -7.49 2.36 11.51
CA PRO A 159 -6.34 1.52 11.17
C PRO A 159 -5.41 2.22 10.18
N ASP A 160 -4.13 2.22 10.49
CA ASP A 160 -3.05 2.56 9.56
C ASP A 160 -2.36 1.26 9.11
N ASN A 161 -2.51 0.93 7.84
CA ASN A 161 -1.98 -0.28 7.25
C ASN A 161 -0.96 0.02 6.13
N VAL A 162 -0.53 1.26 5.98
CA VAL A 162 0.41 1.67 4.91
C VAL A 162 1.70 0.85 4.97
N GLU A 163 2.29 0.67 6.14
CA GLU A 163 3.52 -0.13 6.30
C GLU A 163 3.32 -1.61 5.98
N LYS A 164 2.13 -2.16 6.26
CA LYS A 164 1.85 -3.58 5.98
C LYS A 164 1.88 -3.91 4.49
N ILE A 165 1.57 -2.96 3.60
CA ILE A 165 1.62 -3.21 2.17
C ILE A 165 3.06 -3.35 1.67
N GLU A 166 4.01 -2.62 2.27
CA GLU A 166 5.43 -2.78 1.99
C GLU A 166 5.93 -4.18 2.36
N GLU A 167 5.48 -4.71 3.51
CA GLU A 167 5.80 -6.08 3.92
C GLU A 167 5.26 -7.13 2.94
N LEU A 168 4.08 -6.92 2.36
CA LEU A 168 3.55 -7.82 1.32
C LEU A 168 4.37 -7.74 0.03
N ALA A 169 4.84 -6.56 -0.34
CA ALA A 169 5.74 -6.39 -1.49
C ALA A 169 7.08 -7.12 -1.26
N LYS A 170 7.67 -7.01 -0.07
CA LYS A 170 8.87 -7.77 0.32
C LYS A 170 8.65 -9.27 0.24
N GLN A 171 7.55 -9.76 0.81
CA GLN A 171 7.19 -11.19 0.76
C GLN A 171 7.06 -11.70 -0.68
N TYR A 172 6.45 -10.89 -1.56
CA TYR A 172 6.32 -11.26 -2.97
C TYR A 172 7.69 -11.36 -3.65
N VAL A 173 8.51 -10.34 -3.50
CA VAL A 173 9.87 -10.31 -4.09
C VAL A 173 10.71 -11.50 -3.62
N ASP A 174 10.69 -11.79 -2.33
CA ASP A 174 11.42 -12.92 -1.76
C ASP A 174 10.95 -14.25 -2.34
N GLN A 175 9.64 -14.48 -2.41
CA GLN A 175 9.09 -15.76 -2.82
C GLN A 175 9.15 -15.99 -4.33
N VAL A 176 9.05 -14.92 -5.12
CA VAL A 176 8.97 -15.03 -6.59
C VAL A 176 10.33 -14.87 -7.24
N PHE A 177 11.11 -13.86 -6.84
CA PHE A 177 12.36 -13.50 -7.51
C PHE A 177 13.62 -14.05 -6.83
N LEU A 178 13.59 -14.27 -5.50
CA LEU A 178 14.76 -14.63 -4.72
C LEU A 178 14.75 -16.06 -4.13
N ASN A 179 13.84 -16.92 -4.59
CA ASN A 179 13.73 -18.31 -4.11
C ASN A 179 13.53 -18.45 -2.59
N GLY A 180 12.71 -17.60 -1.99
CA GLY A 180 12.50 -17.39 -0.56
C GLY A 180 12.15 -18.56 0.35
N ALA A 181 12.11 -19.81 -0.14
CA ALA A 181 11.99 -20.98 0.72
C ALA A 181 13.25 -21.22 1.59
N ASP A 182 14.41 -20.70 1.16
CA ASP A 182 15.68 -20.79 1.91
C ASP A 182 15.99 -19.51 2.72
N SER A 183 15.19 -18.45 2.57
CA SER A 183 15.43 -17.12 3.19
C SER A 183 15.01 -17.01 4.65
N ALA A 184 14.53 -18.10 5.27
CA ALA A 184 14.21 -18.12 6.71
C ALA A 184 15.41 -17.77 7.62
N ASN A 185 16.62 -17.59 7.07
CA ASN A 185 17.84 -17.22 7.78
C ASN A 185 18.47 -15.87 7.40
N ALA A 186 17.90 -15.11 6.46
CA ALA A 186 18.47 -13.81 6.04
C ALA A 186 17.84 -12.60 6.76
N GLY A 187 17.16 -12.81 7.87
CA GLY A 187 16.58 -11.75 8.70
C GLY A 187 17.59 -11.13 9.67
N ASN A 188 18.62 -10.44 9.17
CA ASN A 188 19.42 -9.53 10.00
C ASN A 188 19.74 -8.24 9.23
N VAL A 189 18.69 -7.46 8.92
CA VAL A 189 18.85 -6.00 8.79
C VAL A 189 18.27 -5.41 10.07
N SER A 190 19.19 -4.85 10.84
CA SER A 190 18.98 -4.23 12.13
C SER A 190 17.86 -3.18 12.08
N ASN A 191 16.70 -3.52 12.58
CA ASN A 191 15.76 -2.57 13.11
C ASN A 191 15.47 -2.97 14.56
N ASN A 192 16.11 -2.24 15.47
CA ASN A 192 15.82 -2.31 16.90
C ASN A 192 14.40 -1.79 17.16
N ASN A 193 13.41 -2.67 17.09
CA ASN A 193 12.10 -2.43 17.68
C ASN A 193 11.62 -3.70 18.39
N PRO A 194 11.46 -3.70 19.74
CA PRO A 194 11.29 -4.91 20.55
C PRO A 194 9.85 -5.45 20.64
N ASN A 195 8.98 -5.21 19.64
CA ASN A 195 7.60 -5.69 19.66
C ASN A 195 7.18 -6.35 18.32
N SER A 196 7.94 -7.33 17.83
CA SER A 196 7.46 -8.18 16.74
C SER A 196 7.09 -9.56 17.27
N ALA A 197 5.79 -9.83 17.35
CA ALA A 197 5.25 -11.14 17.68
C ALA A 197 5.43 -12.11 16.51
N THR A 198 6.14 -13.17 16.75
CA THR A 198 6.42 -14.31 15.86
C THR A 198 5.10 -14.99 15.46
N VAL A 199 4.77 -15.01 14.18
CA VAL A 199 3.64 -15.78 13.66
C VAL A 199 4.15 -17.14 13.17
N THR A 200 3.83 -18.18 13.91
CA THR A 200 4.07 -19.59 13.56
C THR A 200 2.97 -20.06 12.58
N PRO A 201 3.29 -20.83 11.51
CA PRO A 201 2.26 -21.42 10.65
C PRO A 201 1.58 -22.59 11.37
N LEU A 202 0.27 -22.54 11.50
CA LEU A 202 -0.54 -23.66 11.99
C LEU A 202 -0.93 -24.60 10.84
N ALA A 203 -0.57 -25.86 11.05
CA ALA A 203 -0.92 -26.98 10.20
C ALA A 203 -2.44 -27.29 10.24
N ASP A 204 -2.92 -27.85 9.12
CA ASP A 204 -4.28 -28.32 8.87
C ASP A 204 -4.91 -29.16 9.99
N LYS A 205 -6.14 -28.84 10.36
CA LYS A 205 -7.10 -29.76 10.95
C LYS A 205 -8.47 -29.64 10.29
N LYS A 206 -8.95 -30.82 9.87
CA LYS A 206 -10.20 -31.09 9.18
C LYS A 206 -11.46 -30.61 9.91
N GLU A 207 -12.45 -30.35 9.06
CA GLU A 207 -13.85 -29.98 9.24
C GLU A 207 -14.59 -30.58 10.44
N ASP A 208 -15.47 -29.71 10.98
CA ASP A 208 -16.84 -30.12 11.28
C ASP A 208 -17.81 -28.94 11.15
N LYS A 209 -18.90 -29.19 10.40
CA LYS A 209 -19.95 -28.24 10.03
C LYS A 209 -20.83 -27.90 11.22
N LYS A 210 -21.00 -26.61 11.55
CA LYS A 210 -22.25 -26.08 12.11
C LYS A 210 -22.45 -24.63 11.69
N LYS A 211 -23.48 -24.40 10.86
CA LYS A 211 -24.06 -23.10 10.56
C LYS A 211 -24.48 -22.39 11.85
N LYS A 212 -24.04 -21.16 12.01
CA LYS A 212 -24.77 -20.09 12.70
C LYS A 212 -24.28 -18.75 12.17
N ASP A 213 -25.20 -18.04 11.53
CA ASP A 213 -25.08 -16.64 11.15
C ASP A 213 -24.71 -15.80 12.37
N LYS A 214 -23.57 -15.11 12.28
CA LYS A 214 -23.30 -13.84 12.95
C LYS A 214 -22.25 -13.16 12.08
N ASP A 215 -22.64 -12.08 11.43
CA ASP A 215 -21.73 -11.07 10.92
C ASP A 215 -20.89 -10.55 12.10
N ALA A 216 -19.75 -11.18 12.32
CA ALA A 216 -18.69 -10.66 13.14
C ALA A 216 -17.63 -10.20 12.13
N ASP A 217 -17.37 -8.91 12.15
CA ASP A 217 -16.26 -8.22 11.54
C ASP A 217 -15.00 -9.11 11.60
N LYS A 218 -14.77 -9.90 10.55
CA LYS A 218 -13.49 -10.57 10.34
C LYS A 218 -12.55 -9.48 9.89
N GLY A 219 -11.76 -8.97 10.82
CA GLY A 219 -10.73 -8.01 10.53
C GLY A 219 -10.01 -8.38 9.24
N ASP A 220 -9.98 -7.45 8.31
CA ASP A 220 -9.32 -7.61 7.00
C ASP A 220 -7.91 -8.14 7.22
N GLU A 221 -7.69 -9.38 6.85
CA GLU A 221 -6.42 -10.05 7.03
C GLU A 221 -5.47 -9.54 5.94
N PHE A 222 -4.44 -8.77 6.34
CA PHE A 222 -3.39 -8.34 5.43
C PHE A 222 -2.50 -9.54 5.08
N VAL A 223 -2.93 -10.30 4.07
CA VAL A 223 -2.27 -11.53 3.63
C VAL A 223 -2.01 -11.46 2.14
N LEU A 224 -0.80 -11.84 1.75
CA LEU A 224 -0.45 -12.03 0.35
C LEU A 224 -1.19 -13.26 -0.19
N GLY A 225 -1.86 -13.06 -1.31
CA GLY A 225 -2.63 -14.09 -2.03
C GLY A 225 -2.12 -14.27 -3.45
N GLY A 226 -2.89 -15.02 -4.23
CA GLY A 226 -2.52 -15.41 -5.59
C GLY A 226 -1.75 -16.72 -5.65
N ASP A 227 -1.44 -17.15 -6.85
CA ASP A 227 -0.63 -18.35 -7.09
C ASP A 227 0.85 -17.97 -7.20
N LEU A 228 1.52 -17.87 -6.05
CA LEU A 228 2.95 -17.48 -5.98
C LEU A 228 3.84 -18.55 -6.60
N ALA A 229 3.46 -19.82 -6.55
CA ALA A 229 4.19 -20.90 -7.22
C ALA A 229 4.17 -20.72 -8.73
N LYS A 230 2.99 -20.38 -9.28
CA LYS A 230 2.87 -20.04 -10.70
C LYS A 230 3.67 -18.77 -11.05
N ALA A 231 3.58 -17.71 -10.26
CA ALA A 231 4.33 -16.48 -10.51
C ALA A 231 5.85 -16.72 -10.55
N LYS A 232 6.37 -17.54 -9.61
CA LYS A 232 7.78 -17.98 -9.60
C LYS A 232 8.12 -18.82 -10.83
N SER A 233 7.26 -19.76 -11.21
CA SER A 233 7.46 -20.56 -12.41
C SER A 233 7.48 -19.71 -13.69
N ASP A 234 6.58 -18.72 -13.79
CA ASP A 234 6.51 -17.79 -14.91
C ASP A 234 7.78 -16.91 -14.97
N PHE A 235 8.26 -16.41 -13.83
CA PHE A 235 9.53 -15.69 -13.73
C PHE A 235 10.72 -16.55 -14.18
N THR A 236 10.85 -17.78 -13.64
CA THR A 236 11.93 -18.69 -14.01
C THR A 236 11.89 -19.00 -15.50
N LYS A 237 10.71 -19.23 -16.06
CA LYS A 237 10.54 -19.50 -17.49
C LYS A 237 10.93 -18.29 -18.35
N SER A 238 10.51 -17.07 -17.97
CA SER A 238 10.91 -15.84 -18.68
C SER A 238 12.42 -15.69 -18.66
N PHE A 239 13.04 -15.81 -17.48
CA PHE A 239 14.48 -15.70 -17.34
C PHE A 239 15.24 -16.77 -18.17
N THR A 240 14.85 -18.04 -18.07
CA THR A 240 15.51 -19.11 -18.86
C THR A 240 15.36 -18.90 -20.34
N THR A 241 14.20 -18.43 -20.81
CA THR A 241 13.96 -18.16 -22.24
C THR A 241 14.83 -17.04 -22.73
N GLU A 242 14.77 -15.88 -22.06
CA GLU A 242 15.50 -14.68 -22.47
C GLU A 242 17.02 -14.86 -22.34
N PHE A 243 17.48 -15.50 -21.23
CA PHE A 243 18.91 -15.79 -21.07
C PHE A 243 19.40 -16.83 -22.09
N GLY A 244 18.57 -17.79 -22.50
CA GLY A 244 18.90 -18.76 -23.53
C GLY A 244 19.10 -18.14 -24.92
N GLU A 245 18.50 -16.99 -25.19
CA GLU A 245 18.66 -16.24 -26.45
C GLU A 245 20.02 -15.52 -26.57
N GLU A 246 20.74 -15.34 -25.47
CA GLU A 246 22.08 -14.75 -25.45
C GLU A 246 23.16 -15.67 -26.04
N PHE A 247 22.85 -16.99 -26.16
CA PHE A 247 23.78 -17.98 -26.70
C PHE A 247 23.74 -18.01 -28.22
N THR A 248 24.87 -17.73 -28.87
CA THR A 248 24.97 -17.69 -30.30
C THR A 248 25.43 -19.03 -30.91
N TYR A 249 26.38 -19.66 -30.27
CA TYR A 249 27.04 -20.87 -30.77
C TYR A 249 26.67 -22.13 -30.02
N TYR A 250 26.45 -22.04 -28.71
CA TYR A 250 25.98 -23.11 -27.85
C TYR A 250 24.46 -23.08 -27.75
N LYS A 251 23.83 -24.23 -27.64
CA LYS A 251 22.40 -24.34 -27.35
C LYS A 251 22.20 -25.04 -26.02
N PRO A 252 22.11 -24.28 -24.90
CA PRO A 252 21.92 -24.87 -23.60
C PRO A 252 20.60 -25.65 -23.53
N SER A 253 20.61 -26.77 -22.83
CA SER A 253 19.40 -27.46 -22.46
C SER A 253 18.61 -26.66 -21.42
N GLU A 254 17.29 -26.90 -21.34
CA GLU A 254 16.44 -26.27 -20.32
C GLU A 254 16.96 -26.58 -18.90
N ALA A 255 17.51 -27.76 -18.67
CA ALA A 255 18.05 -28.17 -17.37
C ALA A 255 19.30 -27.35 -16.98
N GLU A 256 20.20 -27.06 -17.92
CA GLU A 256 21.38 -26.21 -17.70
C GLU A 256 20.97 -24.78 -17.39
N LEU A 257 20.04 -24.22 -18.17
CA LEU A 257 19.52 -22.87 -17.91
C LEU A 257 18.83 -22.77 -16.55
N ARG A 258 18.01 -23.75 -16.18
CA ARG A 258 17.36 -23.78 -14.86
C ARG A 258 18.40 -23.85 -13.72
N THR A 259 19.43 -24.69 -13.86
CA THR A 259 20.50 -24.79 -12.87
C THR A 259 21.21 -23.45 -12.68
N PHE A 260 21.50 -22.74 -13.77
CA PHE A 260 22.08 -21.42 -13.71
C PHE A 260 21.14 -20.39 -13.04
N VAL A 261 19.87 -20.33 -13.44
CA VAL A 261 18.87 -19.40 -12.89
C VAL A 261 18.66 -19.64 -11.39
N ASP A 262 18.59 -20.92 -10.96
CA ASP A 262 18.45 -21.27 -9.55
C ASP A 262 19.69 -20.83 -8.73
N ALA A 263 20.88 -21.03 -9.27
CA ALA A 263 22.14 -20.57 -8.62
C ALA A 263 22.18 -19.03 -8.53
N TYR A 264 21.78 -18.34 -9.59
CA TYR A 264 21.72 -16.89 -9.65
C TYR A 264 20.71 -16.32 -8.65
N ALA A 265 19.48 -16.84 -8.61
CA ALA A 265 18.47 -16.42 -7.66
C ALA A 265 18.93 -16.63 -6.20
N LYS A 266 19.58 -17.76 -5.92
CA LYS A 266 20.16 -18.06 -4.60
C LYS A 266 21.29 -17.10 -4.21
N ALA A 267 22.13 -16.71 -5.15
CA ALA A 267 23.18 -15.71 -4.93
C ALA A 267 22.59 -14.32 -4.69
N ASN A 268 21.61 -13.91 -5.48
CA ASN A 268 20.89 -12.65 -5.27
C ASN A 268 20.13 -12.61 -3.93
N ALA A 269 19.54 -13.71 -3.47
CA ALA A 269 18.90 -13.78 -2.15
C ALA A 269 19.85 -13.39 -1.01
N LYS A 270 21.17 -13.62 -1.20
CA LYS A 270 22.20 -13.27 -0.20
C LYS A 270 22.79 -11.89 -0.40
N ARG A 271 22.84 -11.40 -1.64
CA ARG A 271 23.65 -10.24 -2.01
C ARG A 271 22.86 -9.03 -2.47
N ALA A 272 21.70 -9.23 -3.11
CA ALA A 272 20.90 -8.14 -3.63
C ALA A 272 20.56 -7.12 -2.53
N LYS A 273 20.61 -5.84 -2.90
CA LYS A 273 20.13 -4.76 -2.06
C LYS A 273 18.82 -4.26 -2.66
N ILE A 274 17.78 -4.29 -1.87
CA ILE A 274 16.44 -3.93 -2.35
C ILE A 274 15.85 -2.90 -1.41
N SER A 275 15.49 -1.74 -1.94
CA SER A 275 14.72 -0.76 -1.20
C SER A 275 13.28 -0.75 -1.68
N TYR A 276 12.39 -0.41 -0.76
CA TYR A 276 10.95 -0.36 -0.96
C TYR A 276 10.43 1.00 -0.50
N GLN A 277 9.47 1.53 -1.24
CA GLN A 277 8.77 2.76 -0.87
C GLN A 277 7.32 2.65 -1.31
N VAL A 278 6.39 2.82 -0.38
CA VAL A 278 4.97 2.89 -0.73
C VAL A 278 4.72 4.21 -1.46
N LYS A 279 4.31 4.13 -2.73
CA LYS A 279 3.91 5.27 -3.55
C LYS A 279 2.47 5.66 -3.26
N SER A 280 1.60 4.66 -3.20
CA SER A 280 0.19 4.88 -2.88
C SER A 280 -0.41 3.68 -2.18
N PHE A 281 -1.38 3.96 -1.33
CA PHE A 281 -2.15 2.94 -0.62
C PHE A 281 -3.60 3.38 -0.44
N PHE A 282 -4.51 2.54 -0.91
CA PHE A 282 -5.96 2.63 -0.70
C PHE A 282 -6.49 1.28 -0.20
N PRO A 283 -7.72 1.19 0.32
CA PRO A 283 -8.26 -0.05 0.90
C PRO A 283 -8.23 -1.28 0.00
N GLU A 284 -8.24 -1.11 -1.33
CA GLU A 284 -8.27 -2.20 -2.30
C GLU A 284 -7.16 -2.15 -3.36
N SER A 285 -6.28 -1.15 -3.31
CA SER A 285 -5.19 -0.95 -4.27
C SER A 285 -3.97 -0.33 -3.61
N ALA A 286 -2.79 -0.69 -4.10
CA ALA A 286 -1.54 -0.07 -3.67
C ALA A 286 -0.48 -0.15 -4.75
N ILE A 287 0.46 0.77 -4.70
CA ILE A 287 1.67 0.78 -5.53
C ILE A 287 2.87 0.90 -4.59
N VAL A 288 3.81 -0.02 -4.75
CA VAL A 288 5.08 0.01 -4.04
C VAL A 288 6.20 0.14 -5.08
N TYR A 289 7.05 1.12 -4.91
CA TYR A 289 8.31 1.18 -5.66
C TYR A 289 9.28 0.15 -5.08
N VAL A 290 9.83 -0.67 -5.97
CA VAL A 290 10.85 -1.66 -5.66
C VAL A 290 12.10 -1.30 -6.44
N ARG A 291 13.19 -1.05 -5.74
CA ARG A 291 14.48 -0.67 -6.33
C ARG A 291 15.53 -1.75 -6.04
N PRO A 292 15.71 -2.72 -6.95
CA PRO A 292 16.71 -3.76 -6.80
C PRO A 292 18.09 -3.33 -7.32
N GLU A 293 19.12 -3.67 -6.56
CA GLU A 293 20.50 -3.80 -7.02
C GLU A 293 20.82 -5.28 -7.00
N THR A 294 21.04 -5.87 -8.18
CA THR A 294 21.24 -7.31 -8.37
C THR A 294 22.60 -7.61 -8.98
N ILE A 295 23.02 -8.86 -8.97
CA ILE A 295 24.26 -9.30 -9.64
C ILE A 295 24.12 -9.01 -11.14
N GLY A 296 25.05 -8.22 -11.71
CA GLY A 296 25.04 -7.83 -13.11
C GLY A 296 25.55 -8.93 -14.03
N LEU A 297 24.67 -9.62 -14.76
CA LEU A 297 25.08 -10.67 -15.69
C LEU A 297 25.88 -10.14 -16.87
N GLU A 298 25.69 -8.87 -17.24
CA GLU A 298 26.51 -8.19 -18.27
C GLU A 298 28.01 -8.21 -17.96
N ASN A 299 28.38 -8.38 -16.68
CA ASN A 299 29.79 -8.47 -16.25
C ASN A 299 30.39 -9.88 -16.37
N ILE A 300 29.56 -10.88 -16.67
CA ILE A 300 29.99 -12.28 -16.83
C ILE A 300 29.96 -12.70 -18.31
N TRP A 301 28.93 -12.28 -19.02
CA TRP A 301 28.66 -12.67 -20.40
C TRP A 301 29.20 -11.62 -21.34
N THR A 302 30.54 -11.59 -21.53
CA THR A 302 31.18 -10.63 -22.41
C THR A 302 31.79 -11.31 -23.62
N TYR A 303 31.64 -10.67 -24.77
CA TYR A 303 32.28 -11.12 -26.01
C TYR A 303 33.79 -11.36 -25.83
N ASP A 304 34.44 -10.51 -25.03
CA ASP A 304 35.89 -10.60 -24.80
C ASP A 304 36.27 -11.90 -24.06
N LEU A 305 35.47 -12.35 -23.10
CA LEU A 305 35.72 -13.60 -22.38
C LEU A 305 35.52 -14.81 -23.31
N ILE A 306 34.47 -14.77 -24.12
CA ILE A 306 34.15 -15.83 -25.10
C ILE A 306 35.28 -15.91 -26.15
N SER A 307 35.64 -14.77 -26.72
CA SER A 307 36.73 -14.68 -27.69
C SER A 307 38.06 -15.16 -27.13
N LYS A 308 38.40 -14.72 -25.93
CA LYS A 308 39.65 -15.10 -25.26
C LYS A 308 39.73 -16.61 -25.07
N PHE A 309 38.68 -17.23 -24.52
CA PHE A 309 38.63 -18.68 -24.35
C PHE A 309 38.77 -19.39 -25.72
N ALA A 310 38.01 -18.95 -26.71
CA ALA A 310 38.05 -19.57 -28.04
C ALA A 310 39.44 -19.46 -28.68
N ASP A 311 40.13 -18.33 -28.53
CA ASP A 311 41.49 -18.13 -29.06
C ASP A 311 42.54 -18.98 -28.31
N GLU A 312 42.43 -19.09 -27.02
CA GLU A 312 43.31 -19.91 -26.17
C GLU A 312 43.18 -21.42 -26.48
N HIS A 313 41.98 -21.87 -26.81
CA HIS A 313 41.66 -23.28 -27.04
C HIS A 313 41.40 -23.65 -28.50
N LYS A 314 41.63 -22.73 -29.45
CA LYS A 314 41.34 -22.97 -30.89
C LYS A 314 42.02 -24.21 -31.46
N ALA A 315 43.19 -24.61 -30.92
CA ALA A 315 43.91 -25.80 -31.38
C ALA A 315 43.22 -27.12 -30.94
N ASP A 316 42.32 -27.06 -29.96
CA ASP A 316 41.60 -28.21 -29.41
C ASP A 316 40.34 -28.51 -30.22
N TYR A 317 39.95 -27.62 -31.11
CA TYR A 317 38.71 -27.70 -31.88
C TYR A 317 38.95 -27.67 -33.42
N SER A 318 38.07 -28.33 -34.17
CA SER A 318 38.18 -28.43 -35.60
C SER A 318 37.89 -27.13 -36.36
N ASN A 319 37.15 -26.20 -35.78
CA ASN A 319 36.80 -24.90 -36.34
C ASN A 319 36.46 -23.89 -35.24
N TYR A 320 36.33 -22.60 -35.64
CA TYR A 320 36.01 -21.51 -34.71
C TYR A 320 34.64 -21.67 -34.03
N ASN A 321 33.62 -22.14 -34.74
CA ASN A 321 32.28 -22.29 -34.15
C ASN A 321 32.30 -23.28 -33.02
N ASP A 322 33.03 -24.40 -33.14
CA ASP A 322 33.17 -25.39 -32.08
C ASP A 322 33.88 -24.79 -30.84
N ALA A 323 34.94 -23.96 -31.09
CA ALA A 323 35.64 -23.27 -30.01
C ALA A 323 34.76 -22.25 -29.29
N TYR A 324 33.98 -21.45 -30.01
CA TYR A 324 33.03 -20.50 -29.43
C TYR A 324 31.89 -21.21 -28.66
N SER A 325 31.36 -22.29 -29.23
CA SER A 325 30.33 -23.11 -28.54
C SER A 325 30.87 -23.67 -27.23
N ALA A 326 32.12 -24.16 -27.23
CA ALA A 326 32.76 -24.63 -25.99
C ALA A 326 33.01 -23.51 -24.99
N ALA A 327 33.38 -22.30 -25.48
CA ALA A 327 33.52 -21.12 -24.62
C ALA A 327 32.22 -20.72 -23.94
N GLU A 328 31.13 -20.64 -24.70
CA GLU A 328 29.81 -20.29 -24.14
C GLU A 328 29.37 -21.33 -23.10
N LYS A 329 29.58 -22.63 -23.38
CA LYS A 329 29.28 -23.69 -22.44
C LYS A 329 30.11 -23.59 -21.16
N TYR A 330 31.42 -23.36 -21.30
CA TYR A 330 32.36 -23.18 -20.17
C TYR A 330 31.92 -22.02 -19.27
N ILE A 331 31.58 -20.87 -19.86
CA ILE A 331 31.13 -19.71 -19.10
C ILE A 331 29.83 -20.01 -18.36
N LEU A 332 28.86 -20.66 -19.00
CA LEU A 332 27.62 -21.09 -18.37
C LEU A 332 27.85 -21.98 -17.14
N GLU A 333 28.81 -22.92 -17.24
CA GLU A 333 29.14 -23.83 -16.15
C GLU A 333 29.94 -23.16 -15.04
N GLN A 334 30.79 -22.18 -15.34
CA GLN A 334 31.68 -21.53 -14.38
C GLN A 334 31.09 -20.29 -13.70
N ALA A 335 30.17 -19.60 -14.37
CA ALA A 335 29.60 -18.34 -13.87
C ALA A 335 28.97 -18.45 -12.47
N PRO A 336 28.28 -19.53 -12.07
CA PRO A 336 27.73 -19.66 -10.74
C PRO A 336 28.77 -19.56 -9.62
N SER A 337 30.00 -20.00 -9.85
CA SER A 337 31.10 -19.92 -8.89
C SER A 337 31.61 -18.50 -8.67
N GLN A 338 31.28 -17.57 -9.57
CA GLN A 338 31.73 -16.17 -9.54
C GLN A 338 30.67 -15.21 -8.99
N PHE A 339 29.42 -15.64 -8.80
CA PHE A 339 28.33 -14.78 -8.34
C PHE A 339 28.64 -14.02 -7.04
N ASP A 340 29.49 -14.55 -6.18
CA ASP A 340 29.87 -13.89 -4.94
C ASP A 340 30.81 -12.68 -5.13
N SER A 341 31.52 -12.59 -6.27
CA SER A 341 32.48 -11.54 -6.59
C SER A 341 31.98 -10.49 -7.57
N ILE A 342 30.92 -10.78 -8.35
CA ILE A 342 30.42 -9.89 -9.38
C ILE A 342 29.76 -8.67 -8.74
N PRO A 343 30.01 -7.44 -9.26
CA PRO A 343 29.36 -6.24 -8.76
C PRO A 343 27.85 -6.32 -8.85
N LEU A 344 27.16 -5.71 -7.88
CA LEU A 344 25.74 -5.42 -7.98
C LEU A 344 25.53 -4.23 -8.92
N VAL A 345 24.49 -4.28 -9.72
CA VAL A 345 24.11 -3.23 -10.67
C VAL A 345 22.65 -2.87 -10.50
N THR A 346 22.33 -1.64 -10.82
CA THR A 346 20.96 -1.18 -11.03
C THR A 346 20.67 -1.09 -12.52
N SER A 347 19.43 -1.31 -12.91
CA SER A 347 19.00 -1.12 -14.31
C SER A 347 19.24 0.32 -14.77
N LYS A 348 19.81 0.49 -15.97
CA LYS A 348 20.09 1.80 -16.57
C LYS A 348 18.83 2.67 -16.79
N TYR A 349 17.68 2.03 -16.90
CA TYR A 349 16.40 2.68 -17.17
C TYR A 349 15.53 2.82 -15.94
N MET A 350 16.05 2.46 -14.76
CA MET A 350 15.32 2.58 -13.51
C MET A 350 15.42 4.01 -12.99
N GLU A 351 14.28 4.62 -12.75
CA GLU A 351 14.20 5.91 -12.06
C GLU A 351 14.67 5.79 -10.59
N ASN A 352 14.88 6.92 -9.94
CA ASN A 352 15.45 6.94 -8.58
C ASN A 352 14.62 6.17 -7.58
N GLU A 353 13.29 6.19 -7.71
CA GLU A 353 12.34 5.52 -6.83
C GLU A 353 12.31 4.00 -7.04
N GLY A 354 12.60 3.51 -8.25
CA GLY A 354 12.51 2.12 -8.65
C GLY A 354 11.35 1.82 -9.59
N TYR A 355 10.98 0.55 -9.70
CA TYR A 355 9.88 0.09 -10.54
C TYR A 355 8.62 -0.16 -9.73
N GLU A 356 7.46 0.12 -10.33
CA GLU A 356 6.15 -0.07 -9.68
C GLU A 356 5.79 -1.55 -9.57
N LEU A 357 5.52 -1.99 -8.34
CA LEU A 357 4.84 -3.23 -8.01
C LEU A 357 3.41 -2.90 -7.59
N LYS A 358 2.43 -3.22 -8.43
CA LYS A 358 1.01 -2.95 -8.16
C LYS A 358 0.39 -4.11 -7.40
N LEU A 359 -0.31 -3.79 -6.32
CA LEU A 359 -1.08 -4.75 -5.54
C LEU A 359 -2.55 -4.37 -5.57
N VAL A 360 -3.41 -5.36 -5.72
CA VAL A 360 -4.87 -5.20 -5.70
C VAL A 360 -5.50 -6.23 -4.77
N LYS A 361 -6.57 -5.83 -4.09
CA LYS A 361 -7.30 -6.74 -3.21
C LYS A 361 -8.29 -7.57 -4.01
N LYS A 362 -8.15 -8.89 -3.97
CA LYS A 362 -9.04 -9.87 -4.64
C LYS A 362 -9.47 -10.91 -3.61
N ASN A 363 -10.78 -11.05 -3.40
CA ASN A 363 -11.35 -12.01 -2.44
C ASN A 363 -10.77 -11.88 -1.02
N GLY A 364 -10.57 -10.64 -0.54
CA GLY A 364 -10.06 -10.34 0.78
C GLY A 364 -8.54 -10.48 0.96
N LYS A 365 -7.79 -10.87 -0.09
CA LYS A 365 -6.33 -11.00 -0.07
C LYS A 365 -5.68 -10.02 -1.04
N TRP A 366 -4.47 -9.58 -0.72
CA TRP A 366 -3.66 -8.74 -1.59
C TRP A 366 -2.94 -9.60 -2.62
N VAL A 367 -3.06 -9.26 -3.88
CA VAL A 367 -2.48 -9.98 -5.03
C VAL A 367 -1.68 -9.02 -5.86
N VAL A 368 -0.47 -9.39 -6.23
CA VAL A 368 0.31 -8.59 -7.20
C VAL A 368 -0.35 -8.68 -8.57
N ASP A 369 -0.56 -7.53 -9.18
CA ASP A 369 -1.06 -7.44 -10.54
C ASP A 369 0.10 -7.60 -11.54
N THR A 370 0.20 -8.78 -12.09
CA THR A 370 1.21 -9.14 -13.11
C THR A 370 0.74 -8.87 -14.54
N SER A 371 -0.52 -8.43 -14.71
CA SER A 371 -1.10 -8.17 -16.02
C SER A 371 -0.53 -6.87 -16.60
N ASP A 372 0.43 -7.02 -17.50
CA ASP A 372 0.90 -6.03 -18.47
C ASP A 372 1.37 -4.66 -17.96
N SER A 373 1.83 -4.54 -16.71
CA SER A 373 2.45 -3.30 -16.29
C SER A 373 3.91 -3.25 -16.76
N ILE A 374 4.32 -2.13 -17.35
CA ILE A 374 5.73 -1.85 -17.69
C ILE A 374 6.60 -2.03 -16.43
N GLY A 375 6.11 -1.58 -15.28
CA GLY A 375 6.80 -1.72 -13.99
C GLY A 375 7.10 -3.18 -13.64
N TYR A 376 6.11 -4.08 -13.75
CA TYR A 376 6.32 -5.50 -13.43
C TYR A 376 7.31 -6.18 -14.38
N LYS A 377 7.19 -5.93 -15.69
CA LYS A 377 8.16 -6.46 -16.69
C LYS A 377 9.58 -5.95 -16.42
N SER A 378 9.70 -4.69 -16.02
CA SER A 378 10.99 -4.10 -15.67
C SER A 378 11.58 -4.70 -14.39
N LEU A 379 10.73 -5.06 -13.40
CA LEU A 379 11.16 -5.82 -12.22
C LEU A 379 11.65 -7.21 -12.60
N VAL A 380 10.92 -7.94 -13.43
CA VAL A 380 11.35 -9.26 -13.94
C VAL A 380 12.74 -9.14 -14.56
N ARG A 381 12.96 -8.16 -15.47
CA ARG A 381 14.24 -7.91 -16.09
C ARG A 381 15.34 -7.56 -15.07
N ALA A 382 15.07 -6.67 -14.12
CA ALA A 382 16.03 -6.28 -13.09
C ALA A 382 16.47 -7.48 -12.23
N PHE A 383 15.53 -8.36 -11.88
CA PHE A 383 15.83 -9.59 -11.14
C PHE A 383 16.42 -10.71 -12.00
N SER A 384 16.42 -10.57 -13.32
CA SER A 384 17.11 -11.46 -14.26
C SER A 384 18.51 -10.96 -14.65
N GLY A 385 19.10 -10.04 -13.90
CA GLY A 385 20.48 -9.59 -14.08
C GLY A 385 20.66 -8.46 -15.10
N ASN A 386 19.60 -7.79 -15.52
CA ASN A 386 19.60 -6.67 -16.48
C ASN A 386 20.23 -7.02 -17.84
N SER A 387 20.24 -8.28 -18.23
CA SER A 387 20.91 -8.79 -19.42
C SER A 387 20.15 -8.57 -20.73
N TYR A 388 19.16 -7.69 -20.82
CA TYR A 388 18.40 -7.43 -22.06
C TYR A 388 18.24 -5.95 -22.35
#